data_bc018e43086a18f2030e1c386d6b5128
#
_entry.id   bc018e43086a18f2030e1c386d6b5128
#
_cell.length_a   1.000
_cell.length_b   1.000
_cell.length_c   1.000
_cell.angle_alpha   90.00
_cell.angle_beta   90.00
_cell.angle_gamma   90.00
#
_symmetry.space_group_name_H-M   'P 1'
#
loop_
_entity.id
_entity.type
_entity.pdbx_description
1 polymer ?
#
loop_
_entity_poly.entity_id
_entity_poly.type
_entity_poly.pdbx_seq_one_letter_code
_entity_poly.pdbx_strand_id
1 'polypeptide(L)'
;MQDEFEDSLEMARALLGGNEGTSDLWEANEYVNRALRVRPNDSEAWMLKCQILSALEDDPAALAAAEMALKRAPKSAEAHYWRAAVLADIERYPDALKSIERAFRCLGKDDEWLLEDLYYEKGAVLDAIGRQDEAVATYEAGLKRCPDSQILQAGLAPIRRERARRMFKVIPGGRS
;
A
#
# COMPACT_ATOMS: atom_id res chain seq x y z
N MET A 1 -32.01 -3.55 5.26
CA MET A 1 -31.12 -2.47 4.74
C MET A 1 -29.82 -2.34 5.54
N GLN A 2 -29.85 -2.24 6.90
CA GLN A 2 -28.61 -2.18 7.69
C GLN A 2 -27.90 -3.54 7.64
N ASP A 3 -28.62 -4.61 7.87
CA ASP A 3 -28.11 -5.97 7.79
C ASP A 3 -27.57 -6.30 6.38
N GLU A 4 -28.26 -5.90 5.32
CA GLU A 4 -27.83 -6.12 3.93
C GLU A 4 -26.51 -5.41 3.59
N PHE A 5 -26.25 -4.23 4.15
CA PHE A 5 -24.99 -3.53 3.98
C PHE A 5 -23.85 -4.28 4.68
N GLU A 6 -24.02 -4.59 5.96
CA GLU A 6 -23.00 -5.28 6.76
C GLU A 6 -22.70 -6.67 6.20
N ASP A 7 -23.73 -7.46 5.87
CA ASP A 7 -23.58 -8.79 5.26
C ASP A 7 -22.79 -8.70 3.94
N SER A 8 -23.08 -7.68 3.12
CA SER A 8 -22.38 -7.50 1.85
C SER A 8 -20.91 -7.12 2.05
N LEU A 9 -20.58 -6.27 3.03
CA LEU A 9 -19.19 -5.92 3.33
C LEU A 9 -18.43 -7.12 3.91
N GLU A 10 -19.05 -7.89 4.79
CA GLU A 10 -18.44 -9.08 5.38
C GLU A 10 -18.11 -10.13 4.32
N MET A 11 -19.05 -10.41 3.41
CA MET A 11 -18.81 -11.31 2.28
C MET A 11 -17.68 -10.83 1.37
N ALA A 12 -17.67 -9.53 1.05
CA ALA A 12 -16.61 -8.97 0.22
C ALA A 12 -15.23 -9.10 0.89
N ARG A 13 -15.13 -8.87 2.20
CA ARG A 13 -13.88 -9.05 2.97
C ARG A 13 -13.46 -10.51 3.02
N ALA A 14 -14.40 -11.42 3.27
CA ALA A 14 -14.12 -12.85 3.33
C ALA A 14 -13.53 -13.36 2.02
N LEU A 15 -14.13 -12.97 0.89
CA LEU A 15 -13.66 -13.35 -0.44
C LEU A 15 -12.30 -12.72 -0.79
N LEU A 16 -12.06 -11.47 -0.41
CA LEU A 16 -10.76 -10.82 -0.59
C LEU A 16 -9.65 -11.51 0.23
N GLY A 17 -9.97 -11.97 1.44
CA GLY A 17 -9.03 -12.67 2.33
C GLY A 17 -8.85 -14.15 2.03
N GLY A 18 -9.75 -14.77 1.28
CA GLY A 18 -9.79 -16.21 1.02
C GLY A 18 -8.73 -16.72 0.06
N ASN A 19 -8.16 -15.86 -0.77
CA ASN A 19 -7.05 -16.17 -1.70
C ASN A 19 -7.30 -17.34 -2.67
N GLU A 20 -8.55 -17.61 -3.05
CA GLU A 20 -8.90 -18.77 -3.88
C GLU A 20 -8.98 -18.52 -5.40
N GLY A 21 -8.69 -17.26 -5.84
CA GLY A 21 -8.56 -16.95 -7.26
C GLY A 21 -9.30 -15.69 -7.74
N THR A 22 -9.12 -15.35 -9.01
CA THR A 22 -9.74 -14.15 -9.61
C THR A 22 -11.27 -14.19 -9.65
N SER A 23 -11.88 -15.38 -9.63
CA SER A 23 -13.34 -15.53 -9.53
C SER A 23 -13.90 -14.91 -8.26
N ASP A 24 -13.23 -15.15 -7.13
CA ASP A 24 -13.66 -14.67 -5.82
C ASP A 24 -13.50 -13.16 -5.71
N LEU A 25 -12.48 -12.60 -6.36
CA LEU A 25 -12.30 -11.14 -6.44
C LEU A 25 -13.42 -10.47 -7.24
N TRP A 26 -13.88 -11.09 -8.33
CA TRP A 26 -15.04 -10.58 -9.06
C TRP A 26 -16.31 -10.65 -8.23
N GLU A 27 -16.52 -11.74 -7.51
CA GLU A 27 -17.65 -11.89 -6.60
C GLU A 27 -17.57 -10.88 -5.44
N ALA A 28 -16.37 -10.69 -4.85
CA ALA A 28 -16.13 -9.65 -3.85
C ALA A 28 -16.48 -8.25 -4.37
N ASN A 29 -16.13 -7.94 -5.63
CA ASN A 29 -16.48 -6.68 -6.26
C ASN A 29 -18.00 -6.50 -6.42
N GLU A 30 -18.75 -7.56 -6.71
CA GLU A 30 -20.22 -7.51 -6.76
C GLU A 30 -20.82 -7.25 -5.36
N TYR A 31 -20.27 -7.89 -4.31
CA TYR A 31 -20.73 -7.65 -2.94
C TYR A 31 -20.46 -6.21 -2.49
N VAL A 32 -19.27 -5.68 -2.72
CA VAL A 32 -18.97 -4.28 -2.35
C VAL A 32 -19.79 -3.29 -3.16
N ASN A 33 -20.12 -3.60 -4.42
CA ASN A 33 -21.03 -2.79 -5.23
C ASN A 33 -22.45 -2.81 -4.66
N ARG A 34 -22.89 -3.96 -4.12
CA ARG A 34 -24.19 -4.08 -3.43
C ARG A 34 -24.21 -3.23 -2.17
N ALA A 35 -23.15 -3.29 -1.35
CA ALA A 35 -23.01 -2.44 -0.17
C ALA A 35 -23.07 -0.95 -0.54
N LEU A 36 -22.34 -0.52 -1.57
CA LEU A 36 -22.33 0.87 -2.04
C LEU A 36 -23.66 1.34 -2.64
N ARG A 37 -24.54 0.43 -3.12
CA ARG A 37 -25.92 0.80 -3.47
C ARG A 37 -26.75 1.16 -2.26
N VAL A 38 -26.51 0.50 -1.12
CA VAL A 38 -27.19 0.79 0.15
C VAL A 38 -26.62 2.05 0.81
N ARG A 39 -25.31 2.17 0.88
CA ARG A 39 -24.60 3.32 1.47
C ARG A 39 -23.53 3.88 0.51
N PRO A 40 -23.89 4.73 -0.44
CA PRO A 40 -22.97 5.23 -1.47
C PRO A 40 -21.89 6.17 -0.94
N ASN A 41 -22.01 6.62 0.30
CA ASN A 41 -21.08 7.54 0.95
C ASN A 41 -20.21 6.88 2.01
N ASP A 42 -20.22 5.57 2.13
CA ASP A 42 -19.41 4.86 3.10
C ASP A 42 -17.95 4.78 2.64
N SER A 43 -17.04 5.35 3.43
CA SER A 43 -15.62 5.42 3.08
C SER A 43 -14.94 4.06 3.16
N GLU A 44 -15.38 3.20 4.08
CA GLU A 44 -14.82 1.86 4.26
C GLU A 44 -15.18 0.95 3.10
N ALA A 45 -16.44 1.02 2.63
CA ALA A 45 -16.87 0.30 1.44
C ALA A 45 -16.10 0.74 0.18
N TRP A 46 -15.83 2.04 0.02
CA TRP A 46 -14.99 2.53 -1.08
C TRP A 46 -13.54 2.07 -0.96
N MET A 47 -13.02 2.01 0.25
CA MET A 47 -11.66 1.53 0.49
C MET A 47 -11.53 0.03 0.20
N LEU A 48 -12.49 -0.78 0.67
CA LEU A 48 -12.55 -2.20 0.33
C LEU A 48 -12.66 -2.42 -1.19
N LYS A 49 -13.43 -1.59 -1.88
CA LYS A 49 -13.52 -1.62 -3.34
C LYS A 49 -12.18 -1.31 -4.00
N CYS A 50 -11.42 -0.35 -3.48
CA CYS A 50 -10.07 -0.07 -3.96
C CYS A 50 -9.16 -1.30 -3.84
N GLN A 51 -9.16 -1.96 -2.68
CA GLN A 51 -8.36 -3.16 -2.43
C GLN A 51 -8.71 -4.30 -3.41
N ILE A 52 -9.99 -4.55 -3.61
CA ILE A 52 -10.47 -5.59 -4.54
C ILE A 52 -10.05 -5.27 -5.98
N LEU A 53 -10.21 -4.02 -6.41
CA LEU A 53 -9.88 -3.61 -7.78
C LEU A 53 -8.37 -3.60 -8.02
N SER A 54 -7.56 -3.25 -7.01
CA SER A 54 -6.10 -3.40 -7.07
C SER A 54 -5.69 -4.86 -7.20
N ALA A 55 -6.32 -5.77 -6.44
CA ALA A 55 -6.09 -7.21 -6.57
C ALA A 55 -6.55 -7.78 -7.93
N LEU A 56 -7.50 -7.14 -8.60
CA LEU A 56 -7.92 -7.45 -9.98
C LEU A 56 -7.05 -6.78 -11.04
N GLU A 57 -6.02 -6.02 -10.64
CA GLU A 57 -5.14 -5.23 -11.53
C GLU A 57 -5.92 -4.18 -12.36
N ASP A 58 -7.09 -3.74 -11.88
CA ASP A 58 -7.84 -2.62 -12.47
C ASP A 58 -7.44 -1.30 -11.78
N ASP A 59 -6.21 -0.88 -12.01
CA ASP A 59 -5.62 0.30 -11.36
C ASP A 59 -6.40 1.59 -11.59
N PRO A 60 -6.95 1.88 -12.79
CA PRO A 60 -7.76 3.09 -12.97
C PRO A 60 -9.01 3.10 -12.08
N ALA A 61 -9.70 1.97 -11.96
CA ALA A 61 -10.89 1.86 -11.11
C ALA A 61 -10.51 1.83 -9.62
N ALA A 62 -9.40 1.18 -9.25
CA ALA A 62 -8.85 1.19 -7.89
C ALA A 62 -8.51 2.62 -7.44
N LEU A 63 -7.82 3.39 -8.28
CA LEU A 63 -7.51 4.79 -7.98
C LEU A 63 -8.76 5.64 -7.78
N ALA A 64 -9.77 5.47 -8.65
CA ALA A 64 -11.04 6.18 -8.51
C ALA A 64 -11.76 5.81 -7.20
N ALA A 65 -11.73 4.54 -6.80
CA ALA A 65 -12.30 4.08 -5.53
C ALA A 65 -11.56 4.67 -4.32
N ALA A 66 -10.22 4.71 -4.33
CA ALA A 66 -9.41 5.35 -3.30
C ALA A 66 -9.74 6.85 -3.18
N GLU A 67 -9.91 7.56 -4.29
CA GLU A 67 -10.30 8.97 -4.30
C GLU A 67 -11.72 9.18 -3.75
N MET A 68 -12.64 8.26 -4.01
CA MET A 68 -13.96 8.28 -3.40
C MET A 68 -13.91 8.05 -1.89
N ALA A 69 -13.07 7.12 -1.41
CA ALA A 69 -12.85 6.92 0.03
C ALA A 69 -12.31 8.20 0.69
N LEU A 70 -11.29 8.82 0.11
CA LEU A 70 -10.69 10.06 0.61
C LEU A 70 -11.63 11.27 0.57
N LYS A 71 -12.55 11.32 -0.39
CA LYS A 71 -13.58 12.36 -0.44
C LYS A 71 -14.53 12.27 0.77
N ARG A 72 -14.70 11.09 1.36
CA ARG A 72 -15.56 10.84 2.53
C ARG A 72 -14.78 10.90 3.84
N ALA A 73 -13.56 10.39 3.84
CA ALA A 73 -12.66 10.36 4.98
C ALA A 73 -11.27 10.97 4.64
N PRO A 74 -11.15 12.30 4.48
CA PRO A 74 -9.92 12.94 4.01
C PRO A 74 -8.74 12.82 4.97
N LYS A 75 -8.96 12.36 6.19
CA LYS A 75 -7.93 12.10 7.21
C LYS A 75 -7.71 10.61 7.46
N SER A 76 -8.22 9.72 6.64
CA SER A 76 -7.93 8.29 6.76
C SER A 76 -6.51 8.00 6.30
N ALA A 77 -5.65 7.55 7.23
CA ALA A 77 -4.28 7.13 6.91
C ALA A 77 -4.29 5.96 5.93
N GLU A 78 -5.17 4.99 6.16
CA GLU A 78 -5.32 3.81 5.32
C GLU A 78 -5.78 4.15 3.90
N ALA A 79 -6.74 5.06 3.74
CA ALA A 79 -7.17 5.47 2.40
C ALA A 79 -6.07 6.23 1.63
N HIS A 80 -5.23 7.01 2.32
CA HIS A 80 -4.04 7.60 1.71
C HIS A 80 -2.99 6.56 1.35
N TYR A 81 -2.81 5.53 2.16
CA TYR A 81 -1.92 4.41 1.87
C TYR A 81 -2.36 3.66 0.61
N TRP A 82 -3.62 3.23 0.53
CA TRP A 82 -4.13 2.51 -0.64
C TRP A 82 -4.06 3.35 -1.92
N ARG A 83 -4.33 4.65 -1.82
CA ARG A 83 -4.11 5.55 -2.94
C ARG A 83 -2.65 5.59 -3.36
N ALA A 84 -1.72 5.53 -2.41
CA ALA A 84 -0.29 5.56 -2.70
C ALA A 84 0.16 4.27 -3.38
N ALA A 85 -0.29 3.11 -2.90
CA ALA A 85 0.02 1.80 -3.48
C ALA A 85 -0.42 1.75 -4.96
N VAL A 86 -1.69 2.07 -5.25
CA VAL A 86 -2.18 2.12 -6.63
C VAL A 86 -1.41 3.13 -7.50
N LEU A 87 -1.03 4.29 -6.95
CA LEU A 87 -0.22 5.26 -7.68
C LEU A 87 1.19 4.75 -7.96
N ALA A 88 1.77 3.94 -7.07
CA ALA A 88 3.06 3.30 -7.29
C ALA A 88 2.98 2.21 -8.36
N ASP A 89 1.92 1.39 -8.36
CA ASP A 89 1.68 0.35 -9.36
C ASP A 89 1.60 0.92 -10.78
N ILE A 90 0.97 2.10 -10.94
CA ILE A 90 0.93 2.83 -12.23
C ILE A 90 2.12 3.78 -12.43
N GLU A 91 3.20 3.63 -11.68
CA GLU A 91 4.45 4.37 -11.78
C GLU A 91 4.32 5.90 -11.57
N ARG A 92 3.21 6.36 -10.97
CA ARG A 92 3.03 7.77 -10.58
C ARG A 92 3.72 8.09 -9.26
N TYR A 93 4.99 7.77 -9.16
CA TYR A 93 5.82 7.85 -7.96
C TYR A 93 5.79 9.19 -7.21
N PRO A 94 5.84 10.37 -7.89
CA PRO A 94 5.75 11.65 -7.16
C PRO A 94 4.41 11.83 -6.43
N ASP A 95 3.32 11.33 -6.99
CA ASP A 95 1.99 11.41 -6.37
C ASP A 95 1.82 10.34 -5.29
N ALA A 96 2.42 9.15 -5.48
CA ALA A 96 2.52 8.11 -4.46
C ALA A 96 3.21 8.64 -3.20
N LEU A 97 4.40 9.26 -3.34
CA LEU A 97 5.13 9.85 -2.21
C LEU A 97 4.30 10.92 -1.47
N LYS A 98 3.57 11.78 -2.18
CA LYS A 98 2.66 12.75 -1.55
C LYS A 98 1.56 12.07 -0.74
N SER A 99 1.00 10.96 -1.26
CA SER A 99 -0.04 10.19 -0.58
C SER A 99 0.52 9.51 0.66
N ILE A 100 1.71 8.91 0.58
CA ILE A 100 2.42 8.30 1.72
C ILE A 100 2.67 9.36 2.82
N GLU A 101 3.15 10.54 2.45
CA GLU A 101 3.37 11.62 3.42
C GLU A 101 2.06 12.09 4.08
N ARG A 102 0.95 12.05 3.35
CA ARG A 102 -0.37 12.32 3.91
C ARG A 102 -0.79 11.22 4.87
N ALA A 103 -0.60 9.94 4.50
CA ALA A 103 -0.88 8.81 5.37
C ALA A 103 -0.12 8.94 6.70
N PHE A 104 1.20 9.17 6.68
CA PHE A 104 1.99 9.39 7.90
C PHE A 104 1.46 10.54 8.79
N ARG A 105 1.00 11.63 8.18
CA ARG A 105 0.44 12.77 8.94
C ARG A 105 -0.94 12.48 9.51
N CYS A 106 -1.66 11.54 8.95
CA CYS A 106 -3.00 11.17 9.37
C CYS A 106 -3.03 9.99 10.34
N LEU A 107 -1.88 9.33 10.59
CA LEU A 107 -1.79 8.20 11.52
C LEU A 107 -2.30 8.59 12.91
N GLY A 108 -3.28 7.83 13.38
CA GLY A 108 -3.77 7.83 14.75
C GLY A 108 -3.09 6.76 15.59
N LYS A 109 -3.54 6.64 16.85
CA LYS A 109 -3.03 5.59 17.75
C LYS A 109 -3.43 4.19 17.33
N ASP A 110 -4.58 4.08 16.69
CA ASP A 110 -5.14 2.79 16.26
C ASP A 110 -4.58 2.34 14.90
N ASP A 111 -3.78 3.18 14.24
CA ASP A 111 -3.22 2.92 12.91
C ASP A 111 -1.77 2.39 12.98
N GLU A 112 -1.26 2.00 14.16
CA GLU A 112 0.13 1.50 14.29
C GLU A 112 0.42 0.28 13.42
N TRP A 113 -0.59 -0.53 13.14
CA TRP A 113 -0.49 -1.68 12.24
C TRP A 113 -0.09 -1.28 10.81
N LEU A 114 -0.40 -0.05 10.38
CA LEU A 114 -0.11 0.46 9.04
C LEU A 114 1.34 0.99 8.90
N LEU A 115 2.06 1.16 10.01
CA LEU A 115 3.40 1.76 10.00
C LEU A 115 4.39 0.96 9.16
N GLU A 116 4.36 -0.35 9.27
CA GLU A 116 5.25 -1.26 8.55
C GLU A 116 5.06 -1.10 7.04
N ASP A 117 3.82 -1.14 6.59
CA ASP A 117 3.46 -1.02 5.18
C ASP A 117 3.81 0.37 4.62
N LEU A 118 3.58 1.44 5.38
CA LEU A 118 3.93 2.79 4.97
C LEU A 118 5.44 3.00 4.80
N TYR A 119 6.25 2.44 5.71
CA TYR A 119 7.71 2.51 5.55
C TYR A 119 8.18 1.67 4.38
N TYR A 120 7.58 0.49 4.18
CA TYR A 120 7.90 -0.37 3.05
C TYR A 120 7.59 0.33 1.74
N GLU A 121 6.36 0.79 1.57
CA GLU A 121 5.89 1.46 0.36
C GLU A 121 6.74 2.70 0.03
N LYS A 122 7.03 3.53 1.03
CA LYS A 122 7.90 4.69 0.85
C LYS A 122 9.30 4.29 0.38
N GLY A 123 9.88 3.27 0.99
CA GLY A 123 11.20 2.77 0.63
C GLY A 123 11.23 2.20 -0.78
N ALA A 124 10.21 1.42 -1.15
CA ALA A 124 10.08 0.82 -2.48
C ALA A 124 9.94 1.89 -3.58
N VAL A 125 9.07 2.88 -3.37
CA VAL A 125 8.90 4.00 -4.32
C VAL A 125 10.19 4.80 -4.46
N LEU A 126 10.90 5.08 -3.36
CA LEU A 126 12.18 5.81 -3.40
C LEU A 126 13.27 5.02 -4.14
N ASP A 127 13.32 3.70 -3.96
CA ASP A 127 14.25 2.85 -4.72
C ASP A 127 13.91 2.81 -6.21
N ALA A 128 12.62 2.69 -6.55
CA ALA A 128 12.15 2.68 -7.93
C ALA A 128 12.53 3.95 -8.72
N ILE A 129 12.55 5.12 -8.06
CA ILE A 129 13.01 6.38 -8.67
C ILE A 129 14.51 6.64 -8.52
N GLY A 130 15.28 5.66 -8.04
CA GLY A 130 16.73 5.74 -7.91
C GLY A 130 17.24 6.53 -6.69
N ARG A 131 16.36 6.95 -5.77
CA ARG A 131 16.73 7.67 -4.53
C ARG A 131 17.15 6.69 -3.44
N GLN A 132 18.14 5.86 -3.75
CA GLN A 132 18.55 4.71 -2.93
C GLN A 132 19.01 5.08 -1.51
N ASP A 133 19.64 6.25 -1.32
CA ASP A 133 20.05 6.68 0.04
C ASP A 133 18.87 6.95 0.92
N GLU A 134 17.83 7.56 0.36
CA GLU A 134 16.60 7.85 1.08
C GLU A 134 15.74 6.58 1.29
N ALA A 135 15.76 5.66 0.34
CA ALA A 135 15.13 4.35 0.50
C ALA A 135 15.74 3.60 1.69
N VAL A 136 17.09 3.52 1.75
CA VAL A 136 17.79 2.88 2.89
C VAL A 136 17.42 3.56 4.21
N ALA A 137 17.48 4.88 4.27
CA ALA A 137 17.13 5.64 5.48
C ALA A 137 15.67 5.39 5.90
N THR A 138 14.77 5.25 4.92
CA THR A 138 13.35 4.96 5.16
C THR A 138 13.15 3.57 5.74
N TYR A 139 13.74 2.53 5.14
CA TYR A 139 13.66 1.17 5.67
C TYR A 139 14.29 1.05 7.07
N GLU A 140 15.44 1.70 7.30
CA GLU A 140 16.09 1.72 8.62
C GLU A 140 15.26 2.46 9.68
N ALA A 141 14.57 3.53 9.29
CA ALA A 141 13.63 4.22 10.18
C ALA A 141 12.42 3.33 10.53
N GLY A 142 11.90 2.59 9.54
CA GLY A 142 10.86 1.60 9.75
C GLY A 142 11.30 0.49 10.70
N LEU A 143 12.50 -0.07 10.51
CA LEU A 143 13.05 -1.12 11.38
C LEU A 143 13.30 -0.66 12.83
N LYS A 144 13.48 0.62 13.08
CA LYS A 144 13.51 1.16 14.46
C LYS A 144 12.15 1.13 15.13
N ARG A 145 11.07 1.19 14.36
CA ARG A 145 9.69 1.14 14.87
C ARG A 145 9.14 -0.30 14.88
N CYS A 146 9.50 -1.08 13.88
CA CYS A 146 9.09 -2.47 13.65
C CYS A 146 10.35 -3.34 13.49
N PRO A 147 11.08 -3.67 14.59
CA PRO A 147 12.39 -4.33 14.50
C PRO A 147 12.36 -5.72 13.86
N ASP A 148 11.26 -6.45 14.04
CA ASP A 148 11.09 -7.82 13.55
C ASP A 148 10.46 -7.89 12.14
N SER A 149 10.25 -6.74 11.49
CA SER A 149 9.64 -6.67 10.18
C SER A 149 10.47 -7.37 9.10
N GLN A 150 9.95 -8.45 8.57
CA GLN A 150 10.58 -9.19 7.47
C GLN A 150 10.47 -8.45 6.14
N ILE A 151 9.38 -7.72 5.89
CA ILE A 151 9.21 -6.99 4.64
C ILE A 151 10.18 -5.82 4.53
N LEU A 152 10.42 -5.07 5.62
CA LEU A 152 11.39 -3.98 5.64
C LEU A 152 12.83 -4.51 5.47
N GLN A 153 13.14 -5.65 6.11
CA GLN A 153 14.44 -6.31 5.92
C GLN A 153 14.62 -6.78 4.47
N ALA A 154 13.57 -7.37 3.88
CA ALA A 154 13.58 -7.82 2.49
C ALA A 154 13.75 -6.67 1.50
N GLY A 155 13.08 -5.53 1.71
CA GLY A 155 13.24 -4.33 0.89
C GLY A 155 14.65 -3.72 0.97
N LEU A 156 15.24 -3.70 2.17
CA LEU A 156 16.58 -3.15 2.40
C LEU A 156 17.73 -4.01 1.85
N ALA A 157 17.57 -5.34 1.91
CA ALA A 157 18.64 -6.28 1.60
C ALA A 157 19.22 -6.17 0.17
N PRO A 158 18.41 -6.02 -0.91
CA PRO A 158 18.92 -5.86 -2.26
C PRO A 158 19.80 -4.62 -2.42
N ILE A 159 19.36 -3.49 -1.87
CA ILE A 159 20.06 -2.21 -1.96
C ILE A 159 21.43 -2.31 -1.27
N ARG A 160 21.48 -2.89 -0.07
CA ARG A 160 22.74 -3.12 0.66
C ARG A 160 23.69 -4.04 -0.08
N ARG A 161 23.18 -5.12 -0.70
CA ARG A 161 23.99 -6.05 -1.50
C ARG A 161 24.59 -5.35 -2.73
N GLU A 162 23.79 -4.53 -3.41
CA GLU A 162 24.28 -3.81 -4.58
C GLU A 162 25.35 -2.78 -4.21
N ARG A 163 25.14 -2.03 -3.12
CA ARG A 163 26.16 -1.09 -2.60
C ARG A 163 27.46 -1.80 -2.25
N ALA A 164 27.40 -2.93 -1.55
CA ALA A 164 28.57 -3.72 -1.22
C ALA A 164 29.30 -4.16 -2.48
N ARG A 165 28.60 -4.66 -3.50
CA ARG A 165 29.21 -5.06 -4.79
C ARG A 165 29.89 -3.89 -5.49
N ARG A 166 29.32 -2.68 -5.46
CA ARG A 166 29.92 -1.47 -6.06
C ARG A 166 31.21 -1.10 -5.32
N MET A 167 31.20 -1.14 -4.00
CA MET A 167 32.43 -0.84 -3.19
C MET A 167 33.55 -1.82 -3.49
N PHE A 168 33.28 -3.11 -3.61
CA PHE A 168 34.31 -4.12 -3.93
C PHE A 168 34.86 -4.00 -5.37
N LYS A 169 34.08 -3.49 -6.33
CA LYS A 169 34.53 -3.26 -7.71
C LYS A 169 35.47 -2.04 -7.84
N VAL A 170 35.42 -1.11 -6.89
CA VAL A 170 36.22 0.14 -6.91
C VAL A 170 37.60 -0.04 -6.28
N ILE A 171 37.91 -1.17 -5.63
CA ILE A 171 39.25 -1.46 -5.14
C ILE A 171 40.09 -1.97 -6.32
N PRO A 172 40.96 -1.16 -6.95
CA PRO A 172 41.89 -1.65 -7.97
C PRO A 172 42.83 -2.64 -7.27
N GLY A 173 42.92 -3.83 -7.84
CA GLY A 173 43.83 -4.86 -7.31
C GLY A 173 45.22 -4.29 -7.11
N GLY A 174 45.66 -4.18 -5.87
CA GLY A 174 47.02 -3.94 -5.54
C GLY A 174 47.87 -5.08 -6.12
N ARG A 175 48.54 -4.82 -7.22
CA ARG A 175 49.66 -5.67 -7.67
C ARG A 175 50.87 -5.32 -6.81
N SER A 176 51.24 -6.21 -5.93
CA SER A 176 52.60 -6.37 -5.42
C SER A 176 53.44 -7.05 -6.46
#